data_e06ea48ed0e617840745e50fc34f9b38
#
_entry.id   e06ea48ed0e617840745e50fc34f9b38
#
_cell.length_a   1.000
_cell.length_b   1.000
_cell.length_c   1.000
_cell.angle_alpha   90.00
_cell.angle_beta   90.00
_cell.angle_gamma   90.00
#
_symmetry.space_group_name_H-M   'P 1'
#
loop_
_entity.id
_entity.type
_entity.pdbx_description
1 polymer ?
#
loop_
_entity_poly.entity_id
_entity_poly.type
_entity_poly.pdbx_seq_one_letter_code
_entity_poly.pdbx_strand_id
1 'polypeptide(L)'
;MQPRIEDRTMKANRRSFFQAGAALTAAGITHHRAQAENKPLKWQSGRSPWPMCLDTATLAKDLPLEKKVEVVARSSFDALEPWDRELTAYEETGGSLKDLGKSIRDKGIFVPSVIGLWGSLGNTKEDFESRLEEHHTRLRMIRDIGSEHVQIIPDLQKRETFTKDIGAWCYRRISEIALNDYGLKTGIIFLNAVPQLKTMSDAVDVGMLSGWPDAKVIPDTYHNFHGGTEPNALRMLNPDAIAIFQFADSPKGLDRQDTWCDEKRVLPGDGILPLVEQLKILYEIGYAGCVSLELYNPAYRKREPDEFLREAHQKTLAVIEQAVPQA
;
A
#
# COMPACT_ATOMS: atom_id res chain seq x y z
N MET A 1 -66.75 5.89 -41.53
CA MET A 1 -65.61 6.33 -42.40
C MET A 1 -64.44 6.60 -41.48
N GLN A 2 -63.52 5.63 -41.29
CA GLN A 2 -62.28 5.79 -40.58
C GLN A 2 -61.12 5.80 -41.56
N PRO A 3 -60.15 6.68 -41.49
CA PRO A 3 -58.97 6.63 -42.35
C PRO A 3 -57.93 5.63 -41.79
N ARG A 4 -57.37 4.81 -42.68
CA ARG A 4 -56.28 3.90 -42.51
C ARG A 4 -54.97 4.69 -42.21
N ILE A 5 -54.26 4.31 -41.17
CA ILE A 5 -52.87 4.74 -40.92
C ILE A 5 -51.96 3.72 -41.63
N GLU A 6 -51.16 4.19 -42.58
CA GLU A 6 -50.11 3.41 -43.24
C GLU A 6 -48.90 3.29 -42.36
N ASP A 7 -48.52 2.05 -42.13
CA ASP A 7 -47.33 1.64 -41.37
C ASP A 7 -46.09 1.81 -42.29
N ARG A 8 -45.28 2.85 -42.05
CA ARG A 8 -43.94 3.02 -42.66
C ARG A 8 -42.88 2.48 -41.74
N THR A 9 -42.56 1.22 -41.89
CA THR A 9 -41.35 0.60 -41.31
C THR A 9 -40.08 1.16 -41.97
N MET A 10 -39.37 2.06 -41.29
CA MET A 10 -38.02 2.43 -41.68
C MET A 10 -37.03 1.34 -41.26
N LYS A 11 -36.55 0.58 -42.24
CA LYS A 11 -35.39 -0.32 -42.06
C LYS A 11 -34.14 0.55 -41.90
N ALA A 12 -33.68 0.71 -40.65
CA ALA A 12 -32.39 1.31 -40.36
C ALA A 12 -31.28 0.35 -40.79
N ASN A 13 -30.47 0.78 -41.76
CA ASN A 13 -29.38 0.01 -42.33
C ASN A 13 -28.16 0.06 -41.38
N ARG A 14 -27.78 -1.07 -40.79
CA ARG A 14 -26.68 -1.24 -39.85
C ARG A 14 -25.27 -0.91 -40.39
N ARG A 15 -25.15 -0.46 -41.65
CA ARG A 15 -23.86 -0.14 -42.27
C ARG A 15 -23.46 1.34 -42.24
N SER A 16 -24.31 2.26 -41.82
CA SER A 16 -24.02 3.71 -41.77
C SER A 16 -23.54 4.22 -40.42
N PHE A 17 -23.36 3.36 -39.39
CA PHE A 17 -22.85 3.76 -38.09
C PHE A 17 -21.31 3.69 -37.94
N PHE A 18 -20.62 3.18 -38.95
CA PHE A 18 -19.13 3.01 -38.87
C PHE A 18 -18.32 4.02 -39.71
N GLN A 19 -18.93 5.06 -40.26
CA GLN A 19 -18.22 6.05 -41.11
C GLN A 19 -18.26 7.51 -40.62
N ALA A 20 -18.68 7.78 -39.38
CA ALA A 20 -18.65 9.13 -38.79
C ALA A 20 -17.80 9.20 -37.53
N GLY A 21 -16.68 8.48 -37.47
CA GLY A 21 -15.79 8.41 -36.31
C GLY A 21 -14.29 8.49 -36.62
N ALA A 22 -13.92 9.24 -37.68
CA ALA A 22 -12.51 9.39 -38.03
C ALA A 22 -12.18 10.85 -38.34
N ALA A 23 -12.21 11.72 -37.34
CA ALA A 23 -11.52 13.01 -37.32
C ALA A 23 -11.65 13.64 -35.91
N LEU A 24 -11.13 13.00 -34.88
CA LEU A 24 -10.73 13.67 -33.66
C LEU A 24 -9.22 13.48 -33.57
N THR A 25 -8.52 14.54 -33.92
CA THR A 25 -7.09 14.72 -33.80
C THR A 25 -6.61 14.26 -32.45
N ALA A 26 -5.69 13.30 -32.44
CA ALA A 26 -4.85 12.96 -31.31
C ALA A 26 -4.04 14.20 -30.92
N ALA A 27 -4.60 15.06 -30.06
CA ALA A 27 -3.80 15.95 -29.24
C ALA A 27 -3.15 15.08 -28.18
N GLY A 28 -1.92 14.64 -28.48
CA GLY A 28 -1.08 13.92 -27.54
C GLY A 28 -0.89 14.77 -26.30
N ILE A 29 -1.50 14.34 -25.21
CA ILE A 29 -1.06 14.74 -23.87
C ILE A 29 0.27 14.02 -23.64
N THR A 30 1.33 14.58 -24.18
CA THR A 30 2.69 14.26 -23.74
C THR A 30 2.81 14.80 -22.34
N HIS A 31 2.63 13.93 -21.34
CA HIS A 31 3.17 14.18 -20.03
C HIS A 31 4.69 14.30 -20.20
N HIS A 32 5.17 15.52 -20.31
CA HIS A 32 6.57 15.81 -20.02
C HIS A 32 6.81 15.48 -18.55
N ARG A 33 7.10 14.20 -18.29
CA ARG A 33 7.92 13.85 -17.14
C ARG A 33 9.24 14.59 -17.36
N ALA A 34 9.50 15.64 -16.58
CA ALA A 34 10.81 16.22 -16.50
C ALA A 34 11.78 15.06 -16.21
N GLN A 35 12.66 14.76 -17.14
CA GLN A 35 13.78 13.87 -16.91
C GLN A 35 14.72 14.61 -15.94
N ALA A 36 14.44 14.47 -14.62
CA ALA A 36 15.51 14.56 -13.66
C ALA A 36 16.53 13.50 -14.05
N GLU A 37 17.82 13.84 -14.11
CA GLU A 37 18.91 12.91 -14.35
C GLU A 37 18.76 11.72 -13.41
N ASN A 38 18.20 10.63 -13.92
CA ASN A 38 17.91 9.43 -13.16
C ASN A 38 19.25 8.74 -12.87
N LYS A 39 19.80 8.99 -11.68
CA LYS A 39 20.68 7.98 -11.08
C LYS A 39 19.87 6.69 -11.01
N PRO A 40 20.37 5.56 -11.53
CA PRO A 40 19.65 4.29 -11.44
C PRO A 40 19.35 4.01 -9.96
N LEU A 41 18.08 3.72 -9.65
CA LEU A 41 17.67 3.35 -8.31
C LEU A 41 18.38 2.04 -7.93
N LYS A 42 18.66 1.82 -6.64
CA LYS A 42 19.44 0.66 -6.17
C LYS A 42 18.90 -0.69 -6.64
N TRP A 43 17.58 -0.86 -6.65
CA TRP A 43 16.91 -2.08 -7.12
C TRP A 43 17.08 -2.34 -8.62
N GLN A 44 17.41 -1.33 -9.42
CA GLN A 44 17.77 -1.49 -10.84
C GLN A 44 19.13 -2.20 -11.03
N SER A 45 19.83 -2.57 -9.96
CA SER A 45 21.01 -3.41 -10.02
C SER A 45 20.74 -4.86 -10.50
N GLY A 46 19.49 -5.24 -10.73
CA GLY A 46 19.11 -6.47 -11.41
C GLY A 46 18.89 -7.69 -10.51
N ARG A 47 19.00 -7.57 -9.18
CA ARG A 47 18.77 -8.71 -8.26
C ARG A 47 17.34 -8.83 -7.75
N SER A 48 16.57 -7.75 -7.78
CA SER A 48 15.15 -7.74 -7.43
C SER A 48 14.35 -6.99 -8.48
N PRO A 49 13.18 -7.49 -8.94
CA PRO A 49 12.29 -6.72 -9.81
C PRO A 49 11.55 -5.61 -9.06
N TRP A 50 11.60 -5.62 -7.72
CA TRP A 50 10.91 -4.67 -6.85
C TRP A 50 11.88 -3.89 -5.99
N PRO A 51 11.60 -2.59 -5.71
CA PRO A 51 12.28 -1.88 -4.64
C PRO A 51 12.03 -2.57 -3.31
N MET A 52 13.07 -2.73 -2.50
CA MET A 52 12.93 -3.25 -1.13
C MET A 52 12.77 -2.10 -0.17
N CYS A 53 11.61 -2.05 0.48
CA CYS A 53 11.27 -1.04 1.48
C CYS A 53 11.43 -1.60 2.90
N LEU A 54 11.79 -0.74 3.83
CA LEU A 54 11.79 -1.06 5.26
C LEU A 54 10.69 -0.28 5.98
N ASP A 55 9.76 -0.98 6.62
CA ASP A 55 8.90 -0.36 7.63
C ASP A 55 9.73 0.03 8.85
N THR A 56 9.61 1.28 9.26
CA THR A 56 10.40 1.86 10.37
C THR A 56 10.09 1.24 11.73
N ALA A 57 8.92 0.58 11.91
CA ALA A 57 8.61 -0.18 13.12
C ALA A 57 9.53 -1.41 13.31
N THR A 58 10.23 -1.84 12.29
CA THR A 58 11.25 -2.89 12.33
C THR A 58 12.47 -2.47 13.17
N LEU A 59 12.73 -1.18 13.27
CA LEU A 59 13.78 -0.59 14.10
C LEU A 59 13.30 -0.26 15.53
N ALA A 60 14.22 0.11 16.41
CA ALA A 60 13.89 0.51 17.79
C ALA A 60 12.85 1.63 17.83
N LYS A 61 11.88 1.51 18.76
CA LYS A 61 10.76 2.47 18.85
C LYS A 61 11.19 3.88 19.25
N ASP A 62 12.24 3.96 20.06
CA ASP A 62 12.82 5.19 20.62
C ASP A 62 13.88 5.82 19.70
N LEU A 63 14.22 5.15 18.59
CA LEU A 63 15.12 5.72 17.59
C LEU A 63 14.37 6.81 16.81
N PRO A 64 14.83 8.10 16.83
CA PRO A 64 14.18 9.19 16.13
C PRO A 64 14.09 8.95 14.61
N LEU A 65 13.05 9.50 13.95
CA LEU A 65 12.80 9.27 12.54
C LEU A 65 13.98 9.66 11.64
N GLU A 66 14.62 10.80 11.90
CA GLU A 66 15.80 11.22 11.13
C GLU A 66 16.99 10.24 11.28
N LYS A 67 17.11 9.58 12.43
CA LYS A 67 18.12 8.53 12.63
C LYS A 67 17.76 7.24 11.89
N LYS A 68 16.47 6.88 11.84
CA LYS A 68 15.98 5.77 11.02
C LYS A 68 16.26 6.02 9.54
N VAL A 69 16.03 7.24 9.05
CA VAL A 69 16.37 7.66 7.68
C VAL A 69 17.87 7.48 7.40
N GLU A 70 18.74 7.90 8.32
CA GLU A 70 20.19 7.72 8.19
C GLU A 70 20.60 6.25 8.11
N VAL A 71 20.03 5.40 8.96
CA VAL A 71 20.29 3.95 8.98
C VAL A 71 19.84 3.28 7.67
N VAL A 72 18.60 3.58 7.23
CA VAL A 72 18.07 3.03 5.97
C VAL A 72 18.90 3.51 4.77
N ALA A 73 19.29 4.78 4.74
CA ALA A 73 20.11 5.33 3.66
C ALA A 73 21.50 4.67 3.55
N ARG A 74 22.09 4.21 4.67
CA ARG A 74 23.36 3.45 4.66
C ARG A 74 23.18 1.98 4.33
N SER A 75 21.96 1.46 4.50
CA SER A 75 21.64 0.06 4.20
C SER A 75 21.48 -0.18 2.70
N SER A 76 21.14 -1.42 2.35
CA SER A 76 20.81 -1.81 0.97
C SER A 76 19.32 -1.69 0.65
N PHE A 77 18.49 -1.23 1.58
CA PHE A 77 17.07 -0.94 1.30
C PHE A 77 16.95 0.31 0.41
N ASP A 78 15.97 0.31 -0.47
CA ASP A 78 15.71 1.36 -1.46
C ASP A 78 14.75 2.43 -0.96
N ALA A 79 13.93 2.07 0.02
CA ALA A 79 12.84 2.90 0.51
C ALA A 79 12.60 2.66 2.01
N LEU A 80 11.87 3.59 2.64
CA LEU A 80 11.36 3.42 4.00
C LEU A 80 9.88 3.73 4.07
N GLU A 81 9.15 3.02 4.92
CA GLU A 81 7.73 3.20 5.21
C GLU A 81 7.57 3.65 6.66
N PRO A 82 7.50 4.98 6.91
CA PRO A 82 7.37 5.52 8.25
C PRO A 82 5.92 5.47 8.75
N TRP A 83 5.74 5.70 10.06
CA TRP A 83 4.45 5.81 10.70
C TRP A 83 4.07 7.27 10.94
N ASP A 84 2.77 7.58 10.86
CA ASP A 84 2.23 8.93 11.12
C ASP A 84 2.66 9.49 12.49
N ARG A 85 2.71 8.65 13.53
CA ARG A 85 3.19 9.04 14.86
C ARG A 85 4.66 9.47 14.89
N GLU A 86 5.49 8.91 13.99
CA GLU A 86 6.90 9.31 13.87
C GLU A 86 7.02 10.66 13.17
N LEU A 87 6.14 10.93 12.19
CA LEU A 87 6.04 12.24 11.55
C LEU A 87 5.61 13.31 12.57
N THR A 88 4.59 12.99 13.37
CA THR A 88 4.12 13.86 14.47
C THR A 88 5.27 14.16 15.44
N ALA A 89 5.92 13.13 15.97
CA ALA A 89 7.01 13.29 16.91
C ALA A 89 8.17 14.13 16.33
N TYR A 90 8.48 13.97 15.06
CA TYR A 90 9.52 14.77 14.39
C TYR A 90 9.13 16.24 14.27
N GLU A 91 7.89 16.58 13.90
CA GLU A 91 7.42 17.97 13.87
C GLU A 91 7.37 18.60 15.28
N GLU A 92 7.00 17.83 16.31
CA GLU A 92 7.01 18.30 17.70
C GLU A 92 8.40 18.71 18.20
N THR A 93 9.46 18.13 17.64
CA THR A 93 10.84 18.59 17.90
C THR A 93 11.25 19.84 17.11
N GLY A 94 10.36 20.41 16.32
CA GLY A 94 10.63 21.54 15.43
C GLY A 94 11.18 21.15 14.06
N GLY A 95 11.15 19.86 13.72
CA GLY A 95 11.61 19.35 12.42
C GLY A 95 10.68 19.74 11.27
N SER A 96 11.24 19.94 10.08
CA SER A 96 10.50 20.18 8.83
C SER A 96 10.39 18.88 8.03
N LEU A 97 9.17 18.34 7.88
CA LEU A 97 8.94 17.12 7.08
C LEU A 97 9.27 17.33 5.59
N LYS A 98 9.10 18.55 5.06
CA LYS A 98 9.50 18.86 3.69
C LYS A 98 11.01 18.75 3.50
N ASP A 99 11.79 19.25 4.46
CA ASP A 99 13.24 19.18 4.41
C ASP A 99 13.74 17.77 4.64
N LEU A 100 13.08 17.01 5.56
CA LEU A 100 13.37 15.61 5.76
C LEU A 100 13.06 14.78 4.50
N GLY A 101 11.91 15.00 3.86
CA GLY A 101 11.53 14.35 2.61
C GLY A 101 12.50 14.66 1.47
N LYS A 102 13.01 15.92 1.40
CA LYS A 102 14.08 16.28 0.47
C LYS A 102 15.37 15.51 0.79
N SER A 103 15.77 15.47 2.06
CA SER A 103 16.98 14.76 2.51
C SER A 103 16.90 13.25 2.20
N ILE A 104 15.72 12.64 2.35
CA ILE A 104 15.46 11.24 1.98
C ILE A 104 15.77 11.02 0.50
N ARG A 105 15.23 11.85 -0.39
CA ARG A 105 15.48 11.75 -1.84
C ARG A 105 16.95 12.03 -2.21
N ASP A 106 17.56 13.03 -1.58
CA ASP A 106 18.99 13.37 -1.81
C ASP A 106 19.92 12.19 -1.41
N LYS A 107 19.49 11.35 -0.47
CA LYS A 107 20.20 10.12 -0.07
C LYS A 107 19.93 8.93 -1.01
N GLY A 108 19.09 9.10 -2.04
CA GLY A 108 18.77 8.06 -3.04
C GLY A 108 17.78 7.01 -2.54
N ILE A 109 17.02 7.31 -1.50
CA ILE A 109 15.89 6.49 -1.00
C ILE A 109 14.58 7.26 -1.13
N PHE A 110 13.43 6.61 -0.96
CA PHE A 110 12.12 7.26 -1.10
C PHE A 110 11.10 6.70 -0.10
N VAL A 111 9.93 7.36 -0.02
CA VAL A 111 8.79 6.96 0.84
C VAL A 111 7.65 6.51 -0.06
N PRO A 112 7.41 5.20 -0.25
CA PRO A 112 6.32 4.70 -1.09
C PRO A 112 4.96 4.82 -0.41
N SER A 113 4.93 4.69 0.91
CA SER A 113 3.72 4.68 1.74
C SER A 113 4.03 5.16 3.15
N VAL A 114 3.02 5.65 3.85
CA VAL A 114 3.06 5.94 5.29
C VAL A 114 1.96 5.15 5.98
N ILE A 115 2.30 4.47 7.08
CA ILE A 115 1.33 3.82 7.94
C ILE A 115 0.67 4.88 8.82
N GLY A 116 -0.60 5.16 8.55
CA GLY A 116 -1.32 6.23 9.23
C GLY A 116 -2.81 6.19 8.98
N LEU A 117 -3.50 7.29 9.31
CA LEU A 117 -4.95 7.43 9.22
C LEU A 117 -5.72 6.35 9.98
N TRP A 118 -5.27 6.05 11.20
CA TRP A 118 -5.97 5.17 12.13
C TRP A 118 -7.40 5.66 12.38
N GLY A 119 -8.38 4.75 12.24
CA GLY A 119 -9.79 5.09 12.37
C GLY A 119 -10.40 5.83 11.19
N SER A 120 -9.69 5.94 10.07
CA SER A 120 -10.23 6.50 8.82
C SER A 120 -11.26 5.59 8.16
N LEU A 121 -11.28 4.28 8.47
CA LEU A 121 -12.44 3.43 8.29
C LEU A 121 -13.24 3.44 9.59
N GLY A 122 -14.09 4.47 9.77
CA GLY A 122 -14.91 4.65 10.94
C GLY A 122 -16.05 3.62 11.03
N ASN A 123 -16.66 3.51 12.22
CA ASN A 123 -17.77 2.61 12.45
C ASN A 123 -19.14 3.27 12.19
N THR A 124 -19.19 4.59 12.17
CA THR A 124 -20.31 5.41 11.72
C THR A 124 -19.79 6.60 10.92
N LYS A 125 -20.69 7.28 10.21
CA LYS A 125 -20.34 8.52 9.49
C LYS A 125 -19.96 9.62 10.46
N GLU A 126 -20.63 9.73 11.58
CA GLU A 126 -20.36 10.72 12.64
C GLU A 126 -18.99 10.47 13.28
N ASP A 127 -18.60 9.23 13.50
CA ASP A 127 -17.27 8.85 14.01
C ASP A 127 -16.18 9.31 13.03
N PHE A 128 -16.36 9.06 11.73
CA PHE A 128 -15.46 9.54 10.67
C PHE A 128 -15.35 11.08 10.64
N GLU A 129 -16.49 11.78 10.59
CA GLU A 129 -16.51 13.24 10.51
C GLU A 129 -15.87 13.91 11.76
N SER A 130 -16.02 13.29 12.94
CA SER A 130 -15.41 13.79 14.17
C SER A 130 -13.87 13.76 14.16
N ARG A 131 -13.27 12.93 13.32
CA ARG A 131 -11.81 12.77 13.17
C ARG A 131 -11.24 13.49 11.94
N LEU A 132 -12.07 14.17 11.18
CA LEU A 132 -11.68 14.70 9.87
C LEU A 132 -10.54 15.72 9.98
N GLU A 133 -10.53 16.60 10.97
CA GLU A 133 -9.46 17.57 11.20
C GLU A 133 -8.12 16.88 11.49
N GLU A 134 -8.14 15.83 12.30
CA GLU A 134 -6.97 15.01 12.57
C GLU A 134 -6.45 14.32 11.28
N HIS A 135 -7.35 13.81 10.44
CA HIS A 135 -6.99 13.23 9.16
C HIS A 135 -6.38 14.26 8.21
N HIS A 136 -6.90 15.46 8.12
CA HIS A 136 -6.29 16.55 7.35
C HIS A 136 -4.86 16.87 7.82
N THR A 137 -4.65 16.93 9.13
CA THR A 137 -3.31 17.15 9.72
C THR A 137 -2.34 16.05 9.29
N ARG A 138 -2.74 14.79 9.40
CA ARG A 138 -1.91 13.63 9.02
C ARG A 138 -1.65 13.58 7.53
N LEU A 139 -2.66 13.81 6.69
CA LEU A 139 -2.51 13.85 5.23
C LEU A 139 -1.51 14.94 4.79
N ARG A 140 -1.53 16.10 5.44
CA ARG A 140 -0.54 17.16 5.21
C ARG A 140 0.88 16.67 5.53
N MET A 141 1.09 16.04 6.68
CA MET A 141 2.40 15.49 7.08
C MET A 141 2.90 14.44 6.09
N ILE A 142 2.00 13.54 5.66
CA ILE A 142 2.30 12.46 4.72
C ILE A 142 2.67 13.00 3.34
N ARG A 143 1.97 14.02 2.84
CA ARG A 143 2.34 14.74 1.64
C ARG A 143 3.70 15.42 1.79
N ASP A 144 3.94 16.09 2.92
CA ASP A 144 5.13 16.92 3.13
C ASP A 144 6.41 16.08 3.19
N ILE A 145 6.37 14.85 3.73
CA ILE A 145 7.51 13.92 3.67
C ILE A 145 7.72 13.35 2.26
N GLY A 146 6.76 13.50 1.36
CA GLY A 146 6.86 13.07 -0.04
C GLY A 146 6.43 11.62 -0.29
N SER A 147 5.50 11.11 0.51
CA SER A 147 4.88 9.81 0.28
C SER A 147 4.01 9.81 -0.97
N GLU A 148 3.89 8.65 -1.63
CA GLU A 148 2.95 8.43 -2.72
C GLU A 148 1.59 7.91 -2.22
N HIS A 149 1.63 7.01 -1.24
CA HIS A 149 0.44 6.38 -0.69
C HIS A 149 0.30 6.63 0.81
N VAL A 150 -0.93 6.51 1.30
CA VAL A 150 -1.26 6.45 2.71
C VAL A 150 -2.14 5.23 3.00
N GLN A 151 -1.89 4.57 4.11
CA GLN A 151 -2.68 3.43 4.55
C GLN A 151 -3.95 3.88 5.23
N ILE A 152 -5.06 3.29 4.83
CA ILE A 152 -6.40 3.53 5.39
C ILE A 152 -6.73 2.39 6.33
N ILE A 153 -6.89 2.71 7.61
CA ILE A 153 -6.89 1.74 8.70
C ILE A 153 -8.17 1.85 9.53
N PRO A 154 -8.82 0.72 9.92
CA PRO A 154 -9.99 0.74 10.80
C PRO A 154 -9.62 1.18 12.23
N ASP A 155 -10.64 1.58 13.01
CA ASP A 155 -10.49 1.80 14.45
C ASP A 155 -10.38 0.46 15.18
N LEU A 156 -9.19 0.11 15.64
CA LEU A 156 -8.93 -1.16 16.32
C LEU A 156 -9.64 -1.27 17.67
N GLN A 157 -9.97 -0.16 18.32
CA GLN A 157 -10.70 -0.17 19.59
C GLN A 157 -12.19 -0.51 19.39
N LYS A 158 -12.73 -0.22 18.21
CA LYS A 158 -14.12 -0.46 17.83
C LYS A 158 -14.27 -1.53 16.75
N ARG A 159 -13.25 -2.38 16.53
CA ARG A 159 -13.18 -3.35 15.42
C ARG A 159 -14.37 -4.29 15.33
N GLU A 160 -15.03 -4.61 16.46
CA GLU A 160 -16.19 -5.51 16.52
C GLU A 160 -17.46 -4.89 15.91
N THR A 161 -17.53 -3.57 15.80
CA THR A 161 -18.68 -2.84 15.25
C THR A 161 -18.46 -2.34 13.83
N PHE A 162 -17.27 -2.58 13.26
CA PHE A 162 -16.95 -2.24 11.87
C PHE A 162 -17.88 -3.01 10.90
N THR A 163 -18.40 -2.31 9.89
CA THR A 163 -19.12 -2.90 8.77
C THR A 163 -18.54 -2.45 7.44
N LYS A 164 -18.57 -3.34 6.43
CA LYS A 164 -18.04 -3.03 5.10
C LYS A 164 -18.74 -1.85 4.44
N ASP A 165 -20.04 -1.70 4.61
CA ASP A 165 -20.82 -0.60 4.01
C ASP A 165 -20.38 0.78 4.53
N ILE A 166 -20.20 0.91 5.84
CA ILE A 166 -19.68 2.15 6.45
C ILE A 166 -18.22 2.34 6.08
N GLY A 167 -17.41 1.28 6.15
CA GLY A 167 -16.02 1.32 5.70
C GLY A 167 -15.87 1.79 4.25
N ALA A 168 -16.72 1.33 3.35
CA ALA A 168 -16.72 1.73 1.94
C ALA A 168 -17.06 3.22 1.76
N TRP A 169 -18.06 3.71 2.49
CA TRP A 169 -18.40 5.13 2.49
C TRP A 169 -17.23 5.98 3.02
N CYS A 170 -16.62 5.57 4.14
CA CYS A 170 -15.45 6.26 4.72
C CYS A 170 -14.28 6.24 3.73
N TYR A 171 -13.99 5.08 3.13
CA TYR A 171 -12.90 4.93 2.16
C TYR A 171 -13.08 5.85 0.96
N ARG A 172 -14.28 5.90 0.38
CA ARG A 172 -14.60 6.84 -0.71
C ARG A 172 -14.30 8.28 -0.29
N ARG A 173 -14.81 8.68 0.87
CA ARG A 173 -14.68 10.05 1.36
C ARG A 173 -13.25 10.46 1.63
N ILE A 174 -12.49 9.62 2.33
CA ILE A 174 -11.08 9.92 2.65
C ILE A 174 -10.20 9.88 1.40
N SER A 175 -10.50 9.02 0.42
CA SER A 175 -9.75 8.93 -0.83
C SER A 175 -9.96 10.18 -1.71
N GLU A 176 -11.17 10.72 -1.75
CA GLU A 176 -11.45 12.00 -2.42
C GLU A 176 -10.64 13.15 -1.80
N ILE A 177 -10.60 13.23 -0.47
CA ILE A 177 -9.84 14.25 0.26
C ILE A 177 -8.33 14.05 0.02
N ALA A 178 -7.83 12.85 0.20
CA ALA A 178 -6.41 12.54 0.04
C ALA A 178 -5.89 12.90 -1.36
N LEU A 179 -6.66 12.55 -2.40
CA LEU A 179 -6.25 12.85 -3.77
C LEU A 179 -6.39 14.33 -4.12
N ASN A 180 -7.56 14.94 -3.85
CA ASN A 180 -7.86 16.29 -4.32
C ASN A 180 -7.09 17.38 -3.57
N ASP A 181 -6.91 17.22 -2.25
CA ASP A 181 -6.33 18.25 -1.40
C ASP A 181 -4.82 18.03 -1.17
N TYR A 182 -4.36 16.77 -1.27
CA TYR A 182 -2.98 16.41 -0.92
C TYR A 182 -2.22 15.68 -2.03
N GLY A 183 -2.88 15.23 -3.09
CA GLY A 183 -2.25 14.45 -4.19
C GLY A 183 -1.80 13.05 -3.78
N LEU A 184 -2.38 12.50 -2.71
CA LEU A 184 -2.04 11.20 -2.16
C LEU A 184 -3.01 10.12 -2.66
N LYS A 185 -2.48 8.93 -2.93
CA LYS A 185 -3.28 7.72 -3.16
C LYS A 185 -3.52 6.99 -1.85
N THR A 186 -4.62 6.25 -1.78
CA THR A 186 -5.02 5.51 -0.57
C THR A 186 -4.98 4.01 -0.81
N GLY A 187 -4.54 3.25 0.20
CA GLY A 187 -4.59 1.79 0.17
C GLY A 187 -5.25 1.25 1.44
N ILE A 188 -6.18 0.31 1.29
CA ILE A 188 -6.87 -0.34 2.42
C ILE A 188 -5.98 -1.44 2.95
N ILE A 189 -5.60 -1.36 4.24
CA ILE A 189 -5.03 -2.49 4.96
C ILE A 189 -6.14 -3.33 5.59
N PHE A 190 -6.02 -4.64 5.51
CA PHE A 190 -6.85 -5.57 6.26
C PHE A 190 -6.03 -6.16 7.41
N LEU A 191 -6.69 -6.43 8.52
CA LEU A 191 -6.05 -6.87 9.74
C LEU A 191 -6.76 -8.14 10.25
N ASN A 192 -6.02 -9.23 10.43
CA ASN A 192 -6.57 -10.52 10.87
C ASN A 192 -7.35 -10.44 12.21
N ALA A 193 -7.20 -9.36 12.96
CA ALA A 193 -7.90 -9.07 14.20
C ALA A 193 -9.22 -8.30 14.03
N VAL A 194 -9.59 -7.87 12.81
CA VAL A 194 -10.82 -7.11 12.54
C VAL A 194 -11.84 -8.04 11.84
N PRO A 195 -12.94 -8.47 12.48
CA PRO A 195 -13.78 -9.55 12.00
C PRO A 195 -14.31 -9.39 10.57
N GLN A 196 -14.71 -8.19 10.16
CA GLN A 196 -15.23 -7.90 8.82
C GLN A 196 -14.20 -7.26 7.87
N LEU A 197 -12.92 -7.20 8.27
CA LEU A 197 -11.81 -6.70 7.44
C LEU A 197 -10.54 -7.52 7.73
N LYS A 198 -10.63 -8.83 7.82
CA LYS A 198 -9.52 -9.70 8.20
C LYS A 198 -8.78 -10.33 7.02
N THR A 199 -9.38 -10.34 5.85
CA THR A 199 -8.85 -10.97 4.64
C THR A 199 -8.63 -9.95 3.54
N MET A 200 -7.78 -10.29 2.58
CA MET A 200 -7.60 -9.49 1.37
C MET A 200 -8.92 -9.29 0.61
N SER A 201 -9.78 -10.32 0.55
CA SER A 201 -11.10 -10.19 -0.09
C SER A 201 -12.01 -9.21 0.63
N ASP A 202 -11.93 -9.09 1.96
CA ASP A 202 -12.69 -8.09 2.69
C ASP A 202 -12.27 -6.66 2.30
N ALA A 203 -10.96 -6.42 2.15
CA ALA A 203 -10.45 -5.12 1.70
C ALA A 203 -10.87 -4.82 0.25
N VAL A 204 -10.84 -5.83 -0.64
CA VAL A 204 -11.34 -5.70 -2.01
C VAL A 204 -12.83 -5.37 -2.02
N ASP A 205 -13.65 -6.03 -1.20
CA ASP A 205 -15.09 -5.73 -1.06
C ASP A 205 -15.32 -4.27 -0.66
N VAL A 206 -14.59 -3.77 0.35
CA VAL A 206 -14.68 -2.36 0.78
C VAL A 206 -14.31 -1.42 -0.37
N GLY A 207 -13.24 -1.73 -1.11
CA GLY A 207 -12.82 -0.97 -2.28
C GLY A 207 -13.90 -0.95 -3.38
N MET A 208 -14.48 -2.10 -3.71
CA MET A 208 -15.54 -2.22 -4.73
C MET A 208 -16.83 -1.51 -4.31
N LEU A 209 -17.28 -1.71 -3.08
CA LEU A 209 -18.48 -1.07 -2.53
C LEU A 209 -18.34 0.46 -2.47
N SER A 210 -17.13 0.97 -2.28
CA SER A 210 -16.86 2.41 -2.27
C SER A 210 -17.11 3.09 -3.61
N GLY A 211 -17.00 2.35 -4.71
CA GLY A 211 -17.02 2.90 -6.06
C GLY A 211 -15.88 3.88 -6.37
N TRP A 212 -14.80 3.86 -5.57
CA TRP A 212 -13.62 4.68 -5.84
C TRP A 212 -12.84 4.11 -7.04
N PRO A 213 -12.60 4.89 -8.12
CA PRO A 213 -12.04 4.35 -9.36
C PRO A 213 -10.57 3.88 -9.23
N ASP A 214 -9.81 4.44 -8.29
CA ASP A 214 -8.42 4.08 -7.99
C ASP A 214 -8.32 3.38 -6.62
N ALA A 215 -9.27 2.49 -6.31
CA ALA A 215 -9.27 1.73 -5.06
C ALA A 215 -8.09 0.76 -5.04
N LYS A 216 -7.29 0.84 -3.96
CA LYS A 216 -6.13 -0.03 -3.76
C LYS A 216 -6.22 -0.76 -2.43
N VAL A 217 -5.58 -1.91 -2.40
CA VAL A 217 -5.39 -2.73 -1.19
C VAL A 217 -3.91 -2.86 -0.87
N ILE A 218 -3.62 -3.21 0.36
CA ILE A 218 -2.26 -3.48 0.85
C ILE A 218 -2.21 -4.93 1.32
N PRO A 219 -1.83 -5.87 0.45
CA PRO A 219 -1.63 -7.24 0.88
C PRO A 219 -0.42 -7.33 1.81
N ASP A 220 -0.60 -8.04 2.92
CA ASP A 220 0.41 -8.33 3.92
C ASP A 220 0.52 -9.85 4.09
N THR A 221 1.71 -10.41 3.98
CA THR A 221 1.92 -11.87 4.02
C THR A 221 1.49 -12.49 5.35
N TYR A 222 1.69 -11.78 6.44
CA TYR A 222 1.32 -12.23 7.78
C TYR A 222 -0.19 -12.18 8.01
N HIS A 223 -0.83 -11.06 7.66
CA HIS A 223 -2.29 -10.93 7.74
C HIS A 223 -3.02 -11.83 6.73
N ASN A 224 -2.45 -12.08 5.54
CA ASN A 224 -2.98 -13.07 4.61
C ASN A 224 -3.06 -14.45 5.26
N PHE A 225 -1.98 -14.91 5.87
CA PHE A 225 -1.92 -16.24 6.50
C PHE A 225 -2.87 -16.32 7.69
N HIS A 226 -2.75 -15.42 8.65
CA HIS A 226 -3.57 -15.43 9.87
C HIS A 226 -5.03 -15.08 9.62
N GLY A 227 -5.34 -14.29 8.59
CA GLY A 227 -6.70 -13.99 8.15
C GLY A 227 -7.39 -15.10 7.38
N GLY A 228 -6.62 -16.04 6.82
CA GLY A 228 -7.15 -17.15 6.04
C GLY A 228 -7.17 -16.92 4.52
N THR A 229 -6.45 -15.93 4.02
CA THR A 229 -6.25 -15.72 2.57
C THR A 229 -5.19 -16.68 2.04
N GLU A 230 -5.53 -17.45 1.00
CA GLU A 230 -4.57 -18.33 0.33
C GLU A 230 -3.74 -17.56 -0.72
N PRO A 231 -2.48 -17.95 -1.00
CA PRO A 231 -1.60 -17.26 -1.95
C PRO A 231 -2.23 -17.00 -3.33
N ASN A 232 -2.95 -17.98 -3.86
CA ASN A 232 -3.59 -17.86 -5.17
C ASN A 232 -4.64 -16.75 -5.28
N ALA A 233 -5.14 -16.22 -4.16
CA ALA A 233 -6.04 -15.08 -4.17
C ALA A 233 -5.40 -13.82 -4.76
N LEU A 234 -4.07 -13.67 -4.67
CA LEU A 234 -3.34 -12.57 -5.30
C LEU A 234 -3.53 -12.50 -6.82
N ARG A 235 -3.79 -13.64 -7.48
CA ARG A 235 -4.04 -13.69 -8.94
C ARG A 235 -5.32 -12.96 -9.37
N MET A 236 -6.24 -12.71 -8.42
CA MET A 236 -7.48 -11.98 -8.68
C MET A 236 -7.29 -10.46 -8.69
N LEU A 237 -6.14 -9.97 -8.24
CA LEU A 237 -5.87 -8.53 -8.20
C LEU A 237 -5.30 -8.05 -9.54
N ASN A 238 -5.79 -6.87 -9.95
CA ASN A 238 -5.03 -6.05 -10.88
C ASN A 238 -3.75 -5.56 -10.16
N PRO A 239 -2.55 -5.71 -10.71
CA PRO A 239 -1.32 -5.24 -10.06
C PRO A 239 -1.36 -3.75 -9.68
N ASP A 240 -2.03 -2.92 -10.46
CA ASP A 240 -2.20 -1.49 -10.16
C ASP A 240 -3.12 -1.24 -8.96
N ALA A 241 -3.93 -2.22 -8.54
CA ALA A 241 -4.73 -2.15 -7.33
C ALA A 241 -3.96 -2.51 -6.04
N ILE A 242 -2.67 -2.82 -6.14
CA ILE A 242 -1.80 -3.05 -4.99
C ILE A 242 -1.00 -1.77 -4.72
N ALA A 243 -1.24 -1.13 -3.57
CA ALA A 243 -0.51 0.10 -3.20
C ALA A 243 0.94 -0.20 -2.81
N ILE A 244 1.13 -1.18 -1.93
CA ILE A 244 2.41 -1.71 -1.48
C ILE A 244 2.18 -3.15 -1.02
N PHE A 245 3.22 -3.99 -1.06
CA PHE A 245 3.15 -5.37 -0.58
C PHE A 245 3.96 -5.50 0.71
N GLN A 246 3.29 -5.70 1.85
CA GLN A 246 3.93 -5.88 3.14
C GLN A 246 4.39 -7.33 3.33
N PHE A 247 5.59 -7.48 3.87
CA PHE A 247 6.35 -8.72 3.79
C PHE A 247 6.99 -9.08 5.13
N ALA A 248 6.63 -10.22 5.65
CA ALA A 248 7.20 -10.82 6.85
C ALA A 248 6.99 -12.33 6.79
N ASP A 249 7.61 -13.08 7.72
CA ASP A 249 7.34 -14.50 7.90
C ASP A 249 6.71 -14.76 9.28
N SER A 250 6.09 -15.93 9.44
CA SER A 250 5.47 -16.37 10.70
C SER A 250 6.23 -17.57 11.26
N PRO A 251 6.58 -17.55 12.56
CA PRO A 251 7.36 -18.64 13.14
C PRO A 251 6.55 -19.94 13.17
N LYS A 252 7.27 -21.07 13.16
CA LYS A 252 6.66 -22.39 13.32
C LYS A 252 5.98 -22.50 14.68
N GLY A 253 4.81 -23.12 14.70
CA GLY A 253 4.06 -23.40 15.94
C GLY A 253 3.14 -22.28 16.40
N LEU A 254 3.06 -21.17 15.68
CA LEU A 254 2.04 -20.16 15.89
C LEU A 254 0.74 -20.62 15.26
N ASP A 255 -0.39 -20.53 16.00
CA ASP A 255 -1.70 -20.87 15.46
C ASP A 255 -2.07 -19.88 14.33
N ARG A 256 -2.58 -20.39 13.22
CA ARG A 256 -3.07 -19.58 12.11
C ARG A 256 -4.20 -18.63 12.54
N GLN A 257 -4.97 -18.98 13.56
CA GLN A 257 -6.08 -18.18 14.07
C GLN A 257 -5.67 -17.16 15.15
N ASP A 258 -4.39 -17.13 15.55
CA ASP A 258 -3.91 -16.11 16.47
C ASP A 258 -4.06 -14.73 15.85
N THR A 259 -4.77 -13.84 16.57
CA THR A 259 -5.08 -12.51 16.04
C THR A 259 -4.14 -11.50 16.68
N TRP A 260 -3.62 -11.01 17.33
CA TRP A 260 -2.70 -10.04 17.90
C TRP A 260 -1.32 -10.62 18.19
N CYS A 261 -0.65 -11.07 17.14
CA CYS A 261 0.65 -11.71 17.28
C CYS A 261 1.74 -11.07 16.40
N ASP A 262 1.53 -9.83 15.94
CA ASP A 262 2.47 -9.12 15.06
C ASP A 262 3.90 -9.03 15.61
N GLU A 263 4.06 -8.94 16.93
CA GLU A 263 5.38 -8.95 17.57
C GLU A 263 6.13 -10.28 17.42
N LYS A 264 5.48 -11.32 16.91
CA LYS A 264 6.09 -12.62 16.63
C LYS A 264 6.57 -12.75 15.19
N ARG A 265 6.32 -11.77 14.33
CA ARG A 265 6.85 -11.77 12.95
C ARG A 265 8.34 -12.03 12.97
N VAL A 266 8.82 -12.85 12.01
CA VAL A 266 10.23 -13.17 11.83
C VAL A 266 10.71 -12.78 10.45
N LEU A 267 12.03 -12.79 10.27
CA LEU A 267 12.65 -12.48 8.99
C LEU A 267 12.20 -13.46 7.90
N PRO A 268 12.05 -13.01 6.65
CA PRO A 268 11.69 -13.86 5.52
C PRO A 268 12.62 -15.07 5.40
N GLY A 269 12.03 -16.26 5.30
CA GLY A 269 12.73 -17.53 5.23
C GLY A 269 13.05 -18.18 6.58
N ASP A 270 12.77 -17.52 7.71
CA ASP A 270 12.91 -18.11 9.05
C ASP A 270 11.62 -18.75 9.57
N GLY A 271 10.53 -18.65 8.81
CA GLY A 271 9.21 -19.12 9.22
C GLY A 271 8.61 -20.16 8.29
N ILE A 272 7.30 -20.13 8.20
CA ILE A 272 6.50 -21.16 7.51
C ILE A 272 5.61 -20.62 6.38
N LEU A 273 5.60 -19.29 6.18
CA LEU A 273 4.71 -18.70 5.17
C LEU A 273 5.15 -19.09 3.74
N PRO A 274 4.21 -19.28 2.82
CA PRO A 274 4.53 -19.62 1.41
C PRO A 274 5.00 -18.36 0.64
N LEU A 275 6.07 -17.70 1.13
CA LEU A 275 6.56 -16.42 0.63
C LEU A 275 7.00 -16.48 -0.83
N VAL A 276 7.73 -17.55 -1.20
CA VAL A 276 8.19 -17.77 -2.58
C VAL A 276 7.01 -17.91 -3.54
N GLU A 277 5.94 -18.59 -3.14
CA GLU A 277 4.72 -18.73 -3.95
C GLU A 277 4.03 -17.37 -4.14
N GLN A 278 3.86 -16.60 -3.07
CA GLN A 278 3.25 -15.26 -3.14
C GLN A 278 4.05 -14.32 -4.05
N LEU A 279 5.37 -14.29 -3.92
CA LEU A 279 6.23 -13.47 -4.77
C LEU A 279 6.22 -13.92 -6.25
N LYS A 280 6.16 -15.25 -6.53
CA LYS A 280 5.97 -15.73 -7.91
C LYS A 280 4.68 -15.21 -8.51
N ILE A 281 3.59 -15.23 -7.75
CA ILE A 281 2.30 -14.70 -8.20
C ILE A 281 2.39 -13.20 -8.47
N LEU A 282 3.01 -12.42 -7.58
CA LEU A 282 3.22 -10.99 -7.80
C LEU A 282 4.01 -10.71 -9.08
N TYR A 283 5.05 -11.50 -9.35
CA TYR A 283 5.83 -11.40 -10.58
C TYR A 283 4.98 -11.73 -11.81
N GLU A 284 4.23 -12.82 -11.77
CA GLU A 284 3.37 -13.29 -12.87
C GLU A 284 2.24 -12.32 -13.21
N ILE A 285 1.65 -11.64 -12.23
CA ILE A 285 0.62 -10.63 -12.47
C ILE A 285 1.18 -9.26 -12.89
N GLY A 286 2.52 -9.09 -12.85
CA GLY A 286 3.18 -7.86 -13.28
C GLY A 286 3.22 -6.76 -12.22
N TYR A 287 3.17 -7.10 -10.92
CA TYR A 287 3.34 -6.10 -9.85
C TYR A 287 4.71 -5.41 -9.96
N ALA A 288 4.73 -4.08 -9.85
CA ALA A 288 5.92 -3.25 -9.99
C ALA A 288 6.16 -2.29 -8.80
N GLY A 289 5.37 -2.41 -7.73
CA GLY A 289 5.53 -1.61 -6.51
C GLY A 289 6.58 -2.16 -5.56
N CYS A 290 6.65 -1.61 -4.35
CA CYS A 290 7.61 -2.01 -3.32
C CYS A 290 7.19 -3.29 -2.58
N VAL A 291 8.19 -4.09 -2.19
CA VAL A 291 8.07 -5.12 -1.16
C VAL A 291 8.62 -4.53 0.15
N SER A 292 7.74 -4.34 1.14
CA SER A 292 8.06 -3.66 2.40
C SER A 292 8.22 -4.66 3.54
N LEU A 293 9.44 -4.79 4.07
CA LEU A 293 9.72 -5.63 5.23
C LEU A 293 9.15 -4.98 6.49
N GLU A 294 8.18 -5.64 7.12
CA GLU A 294 7.46 -5.14 8.28
C GLU A 294 7.57 -6.11 9.45
N LEU A 295 8.35 -5.75 10.46
CA LEU A 295 8.60 -6.56 11.66
C LEU A 295 8.35 -5.75 12.93
N TYR A 296 7.66 -6.39 13.89
CA TYR A 296 7.37 -5.78 15.20
C TYR A 296 8.13 -6.46 16.34
N ASN A 297 8.99 -7.43 16.01
CA ASN A 297 9.64 -8.31 16.97
C ASN A 297 10.58 -7.55 17.91
N PRO A 298 10.34 -7.57 19.24
CA PRO A 298 11.16 -6.84 20.20
C PRO A 298 12.63 -7.31 20.26
N ALA A 299 12.91 -8.55 19.88
CA ALA A 299 14.27 -9.07 19.84
C ALA A 299 15.09 -8.41 18.72
N TYR A 300 14.47 -8.19 17.55
CA TYR A 300 15.13 -7.51 16.43
C TYR A 300 15.40 -6.03 16.74
N ARG A 301 14.44 -5.34 17.37
CA ARG A 301 14.55 -3.94 17.76
C ARG A 301 15.67 -3.60 18.75
N LYS A 302 16.22 -4.63 19.43
CA LYS A 302 17.33 -4.49 20.37
C LYS A 302 18.70 -4.67 19.73
N ARG A 303 18.72 -5.09 18.46
CA ARG A 303 19.96 -5.35 17.72
C ARG A 303 20.58 -4.04 17.23
N GLU A 304 21.87 -4.08 16.96
CA GLU A 304 22.56 -2.99 16.29
C GLU A 304 21.96 -2.80 14.87
N PRO A 305 21.49 -1.59 14.54
CA PRO A 305 20.66 -1.38 13.33
C PRO A 305 21.37 -1.73 12.02
N ASP A 306 22.62 -1.32 11.82
CA ASP A 306 23.34 -1.55 10.55
C ASP A 306 23.62 -3.04 10.30
N GLU A 307 23.95 -3.80 11.36
CA GLU A 307 24.11 -5.25 11.28
C GLU A 307 22.79 -5.96 11.01
N PHE A 308 21.76 -5.56 11.73
CA PHE A 308 20.43 -6.15 11.58
C PHE A 308 19.86 -5.90 10.17
N LEU A 309 19.93 -4.68 9.65
CA LEU A 309 19.41 -4.37 8.32
C LEU A 309 20.19 -5.07 7.20
N ARG A 310 21.47 -5.35 7.39
CA ARG A 310 22.24 -6.17 6.43
C ARG A 310 21.69 -7.59 6.35
N GLU A 311 21.45 -8.24 7.50
CA GLU A 311 20.86 -9.57 7.54
C GLU A 311 19.43 -9.56 6.98
N ALA A 312 18.61 -8.61 7.41
CA ALA A 312 17.23 -8.47 6.98
C ALA A 312 17.11 -8.31 5.46
N HIS A 313 17.95 -7.45 4.88
CA HIS A 313 18.03 -7.28 3.43
C HIS A 313 18.46 -8.59 2.72
N GLN A 314 19.51 -9.25 3.20
CA GLN A 314 20.01 -10.50 2.60
C GLN A 314 18.94 -11.59 2.61
N LYS A 315 18.23 -11.78 3.71
CA LYS A 315 17.15 -12.77 3.83
C LYS A 315 15.96 -12.44 2.92
N THR A 316 15.54 -11.19 2.90
CA THR A 316 14.46 -10.73 2.01
C THR A 316 14.84 -10.97 0.55
N LEU A 317 16.03 -10.57 0.14
CA LEU A 317 16.53 -10.77 -1.22
C LEU A 317 16.64 -12.26 -1.59
N ALA A 318 17.13 -13.10 -0.67
CA ALA A 318 17.24 -14.55 -0.92
C ALA A 318 15.89 -15.21 -1.19
N VAL A 319 14.81 -14.76 -0.56
CA VAL A 319 13.45 -15.25 -0.85
C VAL A 319 12.95 -14.71 -2.20
N ILE A 320 13.24 -13.44 -2.52
CA ILE A 320 12.91 -12.85 -3.83
C ILE A 320 13.60 -13.62 -4.95
N GLU A 321 14.90 -13.90 -4.83
CA GLU A 321 15.69 -14.62 -5.84
C GLU A 321 15.20 -16.06 -6.10
N GLN A 322 14.56 -16.70 -5.12
CA GLN A 322 13.92 -18.01 -5.31
C GLN A 322 12.58 -17.91 -6.07
N ALA A 323 11.95 -16.75 -6.03
CA ALA A 323 10.62 -16.54 -6.60
C ALA A 323 10.65 -16.06 -8.06
N VAL A 324 11.68 -15.31 -8.44
CA VAL A 324 11.78 -14.68 -9.77
C VAL A 324 12.79 -15.39 -10.64
N PRO A 325 12.60 -15.43 -11.98
CA PRO A 325 13.60 -15.96 -12.90
C PRO A 325 14.91 -15.19 -12.73
N GLN A 326 16.03 -15.91 -12.67
CA GLN A 326 17.35 -15.30 -12.75
C GLN A 326 17.55 -14.77 -14.17
N ALA A 327 17.96 -13.50 -14.29
CA ALA A 327 18.21 -12.84 -15.56
C ALA A 327 19.42 -13.44 -16.30
#